data_19b79d41bc322731439a6c1b6d8bc738
#
_entry.id   19b79d41bc322731439a6c1b6d8bc738
#
_cell.length_a   1.000
_cell.length_b   1.000
_cell.length_c   1.000
_cell.angle_alpha   90.00
_cell.angle_beta   90.00
_cell.angle_gamma   90.00
#
_symmetry.space_group_name_H-M   'P 1'
#
loop_
_entity.id
_entity.type
_entity.pdbx_description
1 polymer ?
#
loop_
_entity_poly.entity_id
_entity_poly.type
_entity_poly.pdbx_seq_one_letter_code
_entity_poly.pdbx_strand_id
1 'polypeptide(L)'
;MSFSKSKFFKEVSSNGFKNINKRNEEGETILHQAVEISNYKTVKLLIKKGAEVNARDKKGYTPLHCAVFAKSLENVKVLLRSGAEVNATQYVTGCTPLHSACKMGGAGVEIIKELVKAGAEVNQLNKYGATPMYYIWESEKYRLCDSKESEEASKFLREQGGITKSRELTCYGIERLVGEIADMLNGSYMPELKIIEIGEIRKRDKSLIKEECQNLASKIISQVNEMINETDLRW
;
A
#
# COMPACT_ATOMS: atom_id res chain seq x y z
N MET A 1 17.00 -6.57 -16.07
CA MET A 1 17.28 -6.67 -14.61
C MET A 1 17.60 -8.10 -14.10
N SER A 2 17.56 -9.15 -14.90
CA SER A 2 17.70 -10.55 -14.40
C SER A 2 19.15 -11.07 -14.28
N PHE A 3 20.11 -10.51 -15.00
CA PHE A 3 21.49 -11.05 -15.07
C PHE A 3 22.30 -10.85 -13.79
N SER A 4 22.15 -9.72 -13.11
CA SER A 4 22.88 -9.41 -11.86
C SER A 4 22.39 -10.27 -10.69
N LYS A 5 21.08 -10.46 -10.54
CA LYS A 5 20.48 -11.28 -9.48
C LYS A 5 20.90 -12.75 -9.58
N SER A 6 20.93 -13.29 -10.80
CA SER A 6 21.39 -14.69 -11.02
C SER A 6 22.86 -14.91 -10.68
N LYS A 7 23.73 -13.90 -10.90
CA LYS A 7 25.16 -13.98 -10.57
C LYS A 7 25.40 -13.98 -9.06
N PHE A 8 24.73 -13.08 -8.33
CA PHE A 8 24.82 -13.01 -6.87
C PHE A 8 24.33 -14.30 -6.19
N PHE A 9 23.20 -14.85 -6.65
CA PHE A 9 22.69 -16.13 -6.15
C PHE A 9 23.69 -17.27 -6.36
N LYS A 10 24.30 -17.35 -7.55
CA LYS A 10 25.34 -18.35 -7.85
C LYS A 10 26.57 -18.17 -6.98
N GLU A 11 27.02 -16.94 -6.76
CA GLU A 11 28.19 -16.62 -5.91
C GLU A 11 27.98 -17.12 -4.48
N VAL A 12 26.84 -16.79 -3.86
CA VAL A 12 26.56 -17.20 -2.46
C VAL A 12 26.36 -18.72 -2.37
N SER A 13 25.72 -19.34 -3.35
CA SER A 13 25.48 -20.79 -3.34
C SER A 13 26.78 -21.59 -3.58
N SER A 14 27.69 -21.10 -4.45
CA SER A 14 28.97 -21.77 -4.73
C SER A 14 29.91 -21.79 -3.53
N ASN A 15 29.80 -20.81 -2.63
CA ASN A 15 30.58 -20.72 -1.40
C ASN A 15 29.99 -21.55 -0.23
N GLY A 16 29.08 -22.49 -0.51
CA GLY A 16 28.45 -23.34 0.49
C GLY A 16 27.67 -22.59 1.56
N PHE A 17 27.15 -21.43 1.22
CA PHE A 17 26.36 -20.53 2.10
C PHE A 17 27.15 -19.94 3.29
N LYS A 18 28.46 -19.91 3.23
CA LYS A 18 29.30 -19.33 4.32
C LYS A 18 28.96 -17.86 4.62
N ASN A 19 28.50 -17.12 3.61
CA ASN A 19 28.08 -15.73 3.72
C ASN A 19 26.61 -15.55 3.29
N ILE A 20 25.72 -16.37 3.85
CA ILE A 20 24.31 -16.43 3.45
C ILE A 20 23.59 -15.08 3.62
N ASN A 21 24.03 -14.22 4.55
CA ASN A 21 23.47 -12.90 4.82
C ASN A 21 24.28 -11.76 4.16
N LYS A 22 25.19 -12.10 3.21
CA LYS A 22 25.88 -11.09 2.40
C LYS A 22 24.84 -10.24 1.65
N ARG A 23 25.11 -8.95 1.59
CA ARG A 23 24.25 -7.97 0.91
C ARG A 23 24.86 -7.57 -0.43
N ASN A 24 24.00 -7.43 -1.44
CA ASN A 24 24.40 -6.84 -2.73
C ASN A 24 24.43 -5.30 -2.65
N GLU A 25 24.67 -4.65 -3.79
CA GLU A 25 24.71 -3.18 -3.90
C GLU A 25 23.38 -2.51 -3.50
N GLU A 26 22.25 -3.19 -3.66
CA GLU A 26 20.92 -2.72 -3.24
C GLU A 26 20.61 -3.02 -1.77
N GLY A 27 21.51 -3.72 -1.07
CA GLY A 27 21.31 -4.17 0.32
C GLY A 27 20.49 -5.46 0.42
N GLU A 28 20.14 -6.09 -0.70
CA GLU A 28 19.39 -7.34 -0.72
C GLU A 28 20.28 -8.51 -0.28
N THR A 29 19.72 -9.42 0.51
CA THR A 29 20.32 -10.73 0.80
C THR A 29 19.89 -11.75 -0.24
N ILE A 30 20.55 -12.93 -0.24
CA ILE A 30 20.14 -14.05 -1.10
C ILE A 30 18.67 -14.44 -0.87
N LEU A 31 18.14 -14.26 0.35
CA LEU A 31 16.74 -14.57 0.67
C LEU A 31 15.77 -13.63 -0.07
N HIS A 32 16.06 -12.32 -0.17
CA HIS A 32 15.27 -11.39 -0.97
C HIS A 32 15.15 -11.86 -2.42
N GLN A 33 16.28 -12.27 -3.01
CA GLN A 33 16.29 -12.73 -4.41
C GLN A 33 15.62 -14.10 -4.58
N ALA A 34 15.81 -15.00 -3.63
CA ALA A 34 15.24 -16.33 -3.69
C ALA A 34 13.71 -16.31 -3.70
N VAL A 35 13.08 -15.42 -2.94
CA VAL A 35 11.60 -15.33 -2.90
C VAL A 35 11.00 -14.80 -4.19
N GLU A 36 11.77 -14.06 -5.00
CA GLU A 36 11.32 -13.56 -6.30
C GLU A 36 11.42 -14.60 -7.42
N ILE A 37 12.48 -15.42 -7.41
CA ILE A 37 12.85 -16.29 -8.54
C ILE A 37 12.74 -17.78 -8.24
N SER A 38 12.61 -18.15 -6.97
CA SER A 38 12.72 -19.56 -6.55
C SER A 38 11.42 -20.08 -5.96
N ASN A 39 11.29 -21.39 -5.98
CA ASN A 39 10.21 -22.06 -5.28
C ASN A 39 10.45 -22.05 -3.75
N TYR A 40 9.38 -22.28 -3.01
CA TYR A 40 9.37 -22.26 -1.56
C TYR A 40 10.37 -23.26 -0.91
N LYS A 41 10.77 -24.34 -1.61
CA LYS A 41 11.75 -25.32 -1.11
C LYS A 41 13.13 -24.69 -0.96
N THR A 42 13.54 -23.87 -1.94
CA THR A 42 14.80 -23.11 -1.88
C THR A 42 14.76 -22.07 -0.75
N VAL A 43 13.67 -21.32 -0.64
CA VAL A 43 13.47 -20.35 0.45
C VAL A 43 13.57 -21.04 1.81
N LYS A 44 12.87 -22.16 2.00
CA LYS A 44 12.93 -22.96 3.23
C LYS A 44 14.33 -23.48 3.52
N LEU A 45 15.08 -23.90 2.50
CA LEU A 45 16.46 -24.34 2.67
C LEU A 45 17.37 -23.19 3.14
N LEU A 46 17.26 -22.02 2.53
CA LEU A 46 18.06 -20.85 2.91
C LEU A 46 17.79 -20.44 4.37
N ILE A 47 16.54 -20.42 4.78
CA ILE A 47 16.16 -20.13 6.17
C ILE A 47 16.75 -21.18 7.12
N LYS A 48 16.68 -22.47 6.77
CA LYS A 48 17.30 -23.55 7.55
C LYS A 48 18.83 -23.41 7.65
N LYS A 49 19.46 -22.77 6.65
CA LYS A 49 20.91 -22.49 6.63
C LYS A 49 21.29 -21.18 7.35
N GLY A 50 20.35 -20.49 7.99
CA GLY A 50 20.59 -19.28 8.77
C GLY A 50 20.41 -17.97 8.01
N ALA A 51 19.65 -17.97 6.92
CA ALA A 51 19.29 -16.72 6.27
C ALA A 51 18.40 -15.85 7.19
N GLU A 52 18.73 -14.57 7.31
CA GLU A 52 17.98 -13.59 8.08
C GLU A 52 16.59 -13.34 7.45
N VAL A 53 15.55 -13.87 8.10
CA VAL A 53 14.16 -13.79 7.61
C VAL A 53 13.67 -12.34 7.52
N ASN A 54 14.13 -11.47 8.44
CA ASN A 54 13.72 -10.06 8.54
C ASN A 54 14.81 -9.09 8.05
N ALA A 55 15.75 -9.56 7.21
CA ALA A 55 16.73 -8.68 6.60
C ALA A 55 16.02 -7.56 5.82
N ARG A 56 16.59 -6.34 5.88
CA ARG A 56 16.03 -5.16 5.19
C ARG A 56 17.01 -4.71 4.10
N ASP A 57 16.52 -4.48 2.90
CA ASP A 57 17.30 -3.84 1.83
C ASP A 57 17.49 -2.33 2.11
N LYS A 58 18.15 -1.60 1.20
CA LYS A 58 18.35 -0.15 1.33
C LYS A 58 17.06 0.66 1.37
N LYS A 59 15.96 0.14 0.85
CA LYS A 59 14.62 0.77 0.85
C LYS A 59 13.77 0.30 2.03
N GLY A 60 14.27 -0.63 2.84
CA GLY A 60 13.57 -1.22 3.98
C GLY A 60 12.63 -2.35 3.63
N TYR A 61 12.65 -2.85 2.40
CA TYR A 61 11.89 -4.05 2.04
C TYR A 61 12.49 -5.27 2.74
N THR A 62 11.62 -6.13 3.24
CA THR A 62 11.97 -7.44 3.80
C THR A 62 11.70 -8.53 2.76
N PRO A 63 12.24 -9.76 2.93
CA PRO A 63 11.86 -10.89 2.07
C PRO A 63 10.35 -11.12 1.99
N LEU A 64 9.59 -10.81 3.06
CA LEU A 64 8.13 -10.89 3.04
C LEU A 64 7.49 -9.89 2.07
N HIS A 65 7.99 -8.66 2.00
CA HIS A 65 7.55 -7.69 0.98
C HIS A 65 7.83 -8.22 -0.43
N CYS A 66 9.03 -8.76 -0.67
CA CYS A 66 9.42 -9.33 -1.97
C CYS A 66 8.52 -10.53 -2.35
N ALA A 67 8.19 -11.41 -1.38
CA ALA A 67 7.28 -12.53 -1.62
C ALA A 67 5.87 -12.08 -1.99
N VAL A 68 5.38 -11.00 -1.38
CA VAL A 68 4.10 -10.37 -1.73
C VAL A 68 4.16 -9.81 -3.15
N PHE A 69 5.20 -9.04 -3.52
CA PHE A 69 5.37 -8.52 -4.88
C PHE A 69 5.48 -9.62 -5.94
N ALA A 70 6.14 -10.74 -5.59
CA ALA A 70 6.22 -11.92 -6.45
C ALA A 70 4.89 -12.70 -6.54
N LYS A 71 3.85 -12.29 -5.80
CA LYS A 71 2.56 -12.99 -5.67
C LYS A 71 2.70 -14.47 -5.28
N SER A 72 3.73 -14.79 -4.55
CA SER A 72 4.04 -16.17 -4.17
C SER A 72 3.46 -16.53 -2.81
N LEU A 73 2.23 -17.06 -2.81
CA LEU A 73 1.54 -17.48 -1.59
C LEU A 73 2.38 -18.47 -0.77
N GLU A 74 3.03 -19.43 -1.41
CA GLU A 74 3.83 -20.44 -0.70
C GLU A 74 5.07 -19.83 -0.04
N ASN A 75 5.74 -18.86 -0.68
CA ASN A 75 6.86 -18.15 -0.05
C ASN A 75 6.38 -17.28 1.11
N VAL A 76 5.22 -16.61 0.98
CA VAL A 76 4.60 -15.85 2.08
C VAL A 76 4.34 -16.77 3.27
N LYS A 77 3.72 -17.93 3.07
CA LYS A 77 3.46 -18.91 4.14
C LYS A 77 4.74 -19.41 4.81
N VAL A 78 5.78 -19.70 4.02
CA VAL A 78 7.08 -20.15 4.56
C VAL A 78 7.72 -19.07 5.42
N LEU A 79 7.75 -17.83 4.93
CA LEU A 79 8.35 -16.71 5.67
C LEU A 79 7.60 -16.41 6.97
N LEU A 80 6.27 -16.36 6.93
CA LEU A 80 5.43 -16.12 8.12
C LEU A 80 5.64 -17.21 9.17
N ARG A 81 5.66 -18.50 8.79
CA ARG A 81 5.95 -19.62 9.69
C ARG A 81 7.38 -19.60 10.23
N SER A 82 8.29 -18.90 9.57
CA SER A 82 9.69 -18.76 9.98
C SER A 82 9.96 -17.48 10.78
N GLY A 83 8.93 -16.77 11.24
CA GLY A 83 9.06 -15.58 12.08
C GLY A 83 9.28 -14.29 11.31
N ALA A 84 8.76 -14.18 10.07
CA ALA A 84 8.76 -12.91 9.36
C ALA A 84 7.90 -11.87 10.10
N GLU A 85 8.42 -10.65 10.24
CA GLU A 85 7.71 -9.50 10.80
C GLU A 85 6.58 -9.08 9.86
N VAL A 86 5.34 -9.50 10.17
CA VAL A 86 4.17 -9.27 9.33
C VAL A 86 3.85 -7.78 9.13
N ASN A 87 4.14 -6.94 10.13
CA ASN A 87 3.91 -5.49 10.13
C ASN A 87 5.18 -4.68 9.84
N ALA A 88 6.24 -5.29 9.29
CA ALA A 88 7.44 -4.57 8.88
C ALA A 88 7.09 -3.45 7.90
N THR A 89 7.65 -2.24 8.12
CA THR A 89 7.42 -1.09 7.25
C THR A 89 8.64 -0.78 6.41
N GLN A 90 8.48 -0.50 5.12
CA GLN A 90 9.56 -0.01 4.27
C GLN A 90 9.84 1.49 4.52
N TYR A 91 11.07 1.96 4.19
CA TYR A 91 11.53 3.28 4.64
C TYR A 91 10.92 4.47 3.91
N VAL A 92 10.57 4.34 2.64
CA VAL A 92 10.12 5.48 1.81
C VAL A 92 8.68 5.85 2.15
N THR A 93 7.75 4.92 1.99
CA THR A 93 6.31 5.18 2.18
C THR A 93 5.76 4.68 3.50
N GLY A 94 6.51 3.86 4.25
CA GLY A 94 6.02 3.22 5.48
C GLY A 94 4.97 2.13 5.21
N CYS A 95 4.87 1.63 3.98
CA CYS A 95 3.95 0.55 3.65
C CYS A 95 4.40 -0.77 4.27
N THR A 96 3.42 -1.54 4.78
CA THR A 96 3.59 -2.91 5.24
C THR A 96 3.39 -3.91 4.11
N PRO A 97 3.70 -5.21 4.29
CA PRO A 97 3.34 -6.25 3.33
C PRO A 97 1.84 -6.25 2.98
N LEU A 98 0.95 -5.96 3.96
CA LEU A 98 -0.48 -5.87 3.70
C LEU A 98 -0.86 -4.68 2.80
N HIS A 99 -0.26 -3.50 3.00
CA HIS A 99 -0.42 -2.37 2.06
C HIS A 99 0.01 -2.76 0.65
N SER A 100 1.15 -3.45 0.53
CA SER A 100 1.68 -3.90 -0.76
C SER A 100 0.75 -4.90 -1.45
N ALA A 101 0.19 -5.85 -0.70
CA ALA A 101 -0.79 -6.82 -1.21
C ALA A 101 -2.06 -6.13 -1.74
N CYS A 102 -2.57 -5.16 -0.98
CA CYS A 102 -3.74 -4.37 -1.36
C CYS A 102 -3.50 -3.50 -2.60
N LYS A 103 -2.31 -2.87 -2.70
CA LYS A 103 -1.93 -2.03 -3.85
C LYS A 103 -1.87 -2.81 -5.17
N MET A 104 -1.66 -4.11 -5.11
CA MET A 104 -1.64 -4.97 -6.29
C MET A 104 -3.04 -5.34 -6.81
N GLY A 105 -4.05 -4.61 -6.36
CA GLY A 105 -5.42 -4.74 -6.84
C GLY A 105 -6.11 -6.03 -6.38
N GLY A 106 -5.82 -6.46 -5.15
CA GLY A 106 -6.39 -7.71 -4.63
C GLY A 106 -5.80 -8.95 -5.27
N ALA A 107 -4.85 -8.80 -6.22
CA ALA A 107 -4.15 -9.93 -6.84
C ALA A 107 -3.43 -10.75 -5.76
N GLY A 108 -4.11 -11.75 -5.25
CA GLY A 108 -3.67 -12.54 -4.12
C GLY A 108 -4.52 -12.34 -2.88
N VAL A 109 -5.84 -12.39 -2.98
CA VAL A 109 -6.78 -12.42 -1.83
C VAL A 109 -6.28 -13.41 -0.78
N GLU A 110 -5.77 -14.57 -1.22
CA GLU A 110 -5.21 -15.58 -0.34
C GLU A 110 -3.95 -15.08 0.40
N ILE A 111 -3.13 -14.22 -0.22
CA ILE A 111 -1.99 -13.58 0.46
C ILE A 111 -2.49 -12.59 1.52
N ILE A 112 -3.51 -11.80 1.22
CA ILE A 112 -4.15 -10.89 2.18
C ILE A 112 -4.68 -11.69 3.38
N LYS A 113 -5.41 -12.78 3.12
CA LYS A 113 -5.95 -13.67 4.15
C LYS A 113 -4.84 -14.27 5.04
N GLU A 114 -3.73 -14.74 4.44
CA GLU A 114 -2.59 -15.29 5.21
C GLU A 114 -1.87 -14.21 6.03
N LEU A 115 -1.70 -13.00 5.51
CA LEU A 115 -1.11 -11.88 6.25
C LEU A 115 -1.97 -11.50 7.46
N VAL A 116 -3.29 -11.35 7.25
CA VAL A 116 -4.24 -11.02 8.34
C VAL A 116 -4.27 -12.14 9.39
N LYS A 117 -4.31 -13.40 8.97
CA LYS A 117 -4.22 -14.56 9.87
C LYS A 117 -2.93 -14.58 10.67
N ALA A 118 -1.82 -14.07 10.13
CA ALA A 118 -0.55 -13.95 10.81
C ALA A 118 -0.45 -12.71 11.72
N GLY A 119 -1.51 -11.92 11.86
CA GLY A 119 -1.57 -10.75 12.73
C GLY A 119 -1.20 -9.44 12.03
N ALA A 120 -1.42 -9.32 10.71
CA ALA A 120 -1.25 -8.04 10.04
C ALA A 120 -2.28 -7.02 10.56
N GLU A 121 -1.79 -5.84 10.90
CA GLU A 121 -2.63 -4.73 11.34
C GLU A 121 -3.42 -4.16 10.15
N VAL A 122 -4.72 -4.48 10.11
CA VAL A 122 -5.62 -4.17 8.99
C VAL A 122 -5.76 -2.66 8.74
N ASN A 123 -5.62 -1.86 9.80
CA ASN A 123 -5.76 -0.40 9.77
C ASN A 123 -4.46 0.36 10.02
N GLN A 124 -3.31 -0.29 9.92
CA GLN A 124 -2.02 0.38 10.06
C GLN A 124 -1.92 1.53 9.04
N LEU A 125 -1.50 2.70 9.52
CA LEU A 125 -1.29 3.86 8.65
C LEU A 125 0.15 3.86 8.14
N ASN A 126 0.30 4.09 6.84
CA ASN A 126 1.60 4.38 6.26
C ASN A 126 1.98 5.87 6.45
N LYS A 127 3.11 6.33 5.91
CA LYS A 127 3.56 7.72 6.04
C LYS A 127 2.61 8.75 5.40
N TYR A 128 1.77 8.33 4.46
CA TYR A 128 0.73 9.17 3.83
C TYR A 128 -0.60 9.12 4.62
N GLY A 129 -0.63 8.38 5.74
CA GLY A 129 -1.84 8.18 6.52
C GLY A 129 -2.88 7.31 5.84
N ALA A 130 -2.48 6.55 4.82
CA ALA A 130 -3.34 5.60 4.13
C ALA A 130 -3.34 4.25 4.85
N THR A 131 -4.51 3.62 4.93
CA THR A 131 -4.69 2.23 5.35
C THR A 131 -4.46 1.27 4.17
N PRO A 132 -4.20 -0.04 4.42
CA PRO A 132 -4.12 -1.02 3.35
C PRO A 132 -5.35 -1.02 2.43
N MET A 133 -6.56 -0.92 3.00
CA MET A 133 -7.81 -0.93 2.25
C MET A 133 -7.97 0.27 1.31
N TYR A 134 -7.35 1.42 1.61
CA TYR A 134 -7.32 2.57 0.71
C TYR A 134 -6.75 2.21 -0.67
N TYR A 135 -5.72 1.37 -0.73
CA TYR A 135 -5.11 0.97 -2.00
C TYR A 135 -5.98 0.05 -2.86
N ILE A 136 -6.84 -0.77 -2.24
CA ILE A 136 -7.83 -1.55 -3.00
C ILE A 136 -8.83 -0.59 -3.64
N TRP A 137 -9.40 0.32 -2.85
CA TRP A 137 -10.33 1.32 -3.34
C TRP A 137 -9.71 2.20 -4.45
N GLU A 138 -8.46 2.60 -4.30
CA GLU A 138 -7.75 3.37 -5.31
C GLU A 138 -7.57 2.57 -6.62
N SER A 139 -7.23 1.28 -6.53
CA SER A 139 -7.06 0.42 -7.71
C SER A 139 -8.38 0.11 -8.42
N GLU A 140 -9.47 -0.06 -7.68
CA GLU A 140 -10.82 -0.21 -8.23
C GLU A 140 -11.25 1.05 -8.99
N LYS A 141 -11.01 2.23 -8.42
CA LYS A 141 -11.34 3.51 -9.02
C LYS A 141 -10.66 3.72 -10.38
N TYR A 142 -9.40 3.34 -10.50
CA TYR A 142 -8.65 3.51 -11.74
C TYR A 142 -8.75 2.31 -12.69
N ARG A 143 -9.56 1.28 -12.37
CA ARG A 143 -9.70 0.04 -13.13
C ARG A 143 -8.35 -0.65 -13.44
N LEU A 144 -7.44 -0.59 -12.46
CA LEU A 144 -6.08 -1.14 -12.59
C LEU A 144 -6.01 -2.64 -12.33
N CYS A 145 -7.10 -3.28 -11.91
CA CYS A 145 -7.14 -4.67 -11.48
C CYS A 145 -8.46 -5.36 -11.84
N ASP A 146 -8.47 -6.69 -11.71
CA ASP A 146 -9.67 -7.49 -11.85
C ASP A 146 -10.67 -7.16 -10.73
N SER A 147 -11.87 -6.72 -11.12
CA SER A 147 -12.89 -6.22 -10.19
C SER A 147 -13.34 -7.27 -9.17
N LYS A 148 -13.33 -8.56 -9.53
CA LYS A 148 -13.79 -9.64 -8.64
C LYS A 148 -12.83 -9.90 -7.47
N GLU A 149 -11.52 -9.99 -7.75
CA GLU A 149 -10.53 -10.20 -6.70
C GLU A 149 -10.45 -9.00 -5.74
N SER A 150 -10.56 -7.79 -6.26
CA SER A 150 -10.60 -6.57 -5.46
C SER A 150 -11.82 -6.51 -4.57
N GLU A 151 -13.00 -6.87 -5.10
CA GLU A 151 -14.25 -6.92 -4.35
C GLU A 151 -14.18 -7.95 -3.21
N GLU A 152 -13.65 -9.16 -3.49
CA GLU A 152 -13.46 -10.19 -2.48
C GLU A 152 -12.47 -9.73 -1.39
N ALA A 153 -11.34 -9.12 -1.77
CA ALA A 153 -10.36 -8.58 -0.83
C ALA A 153 -10.95 -7.45 0.02
N SER A 154 -11.70 -6.55 -0.60
CA SER A 154 -12.38 -5.44 0.06
C SER A 154 -13.42 -5.94 1.07
N LYS A 155 -14.24 -6.92 0.67
CA LYS A 155 -15.22 -7.57 1.55
C LYS A 155 -14.55 -8.24 2.75
N PHE A 156 -13.53 -9.06 2.49
CA PHE A 156 -12.79 -9.74 3.55
C PHE A 156 -12.18 -8.75 4.55
N LEU A 157 -11.51 -7.69 4.07
CA LEU A 157 -10.90 -6.70 4.97
C LEU A 157 -11.95 -5.93 5.79
N ARG A 158 -13.13 -5.61 5.22
CA ARG A 158 -14.23 -5.00 5.98
C ARG A 158 -14.74 -5.92 7.09
N GLU A 159 -14.86 -7.21 6.83
CA GLU A 159 -15.21 -8.20 7.85
C GLU A 159 -14.20 -8.28 8.99
N GLN A 160 -12.94 -7.95 8.72
CA GLN A 160 -11.86 -7.82 9.71
C GLN A 160 -11.75 -6.43 10.34
N GLY A 161 -12.74 -5.55 10.15
CA GLY A 161 -12.74 -4.19 10.69
C GLY A 161 -11.88 -3.20 9.89
N GLY A 162 -11.53 -3.53 8.65
CA GLY A 162 -10.78 -2.66 7.77
C GLY A 162 -11.55 -1.40 7.40
N ILE A 163 -10.88 -0.26 7.47
CA ILE A 163 -11.42 1.04 7.08
C ILE A 163 -10.62 1.64 5.92
N THR A 164 -11.31 2.30 5.01
CA THR A 164 -10.68 3.10 3.96
C THR A 164 -10.35 4.46 4.54
N LYS A 165 -9.06 4.72 4.77
CA LYS A 165 -8.57 5.99 5.30
C LYS A 165 -7.29 6.38 4.58
N SER A 166 -7.23 7.64 4.17
CA SER A 166 -5.98 8.28 3.75
C SER A 166 -5.92 9.66 4.40
N ARG A 167 -4.71 10.11 4.77
CA ARG A 167 -4.50 11.52 5.15
C ARG A 167 -4.50 12.45 3.94
N GLU A 168 -4.55 11.92 2.75
CA GLU A 168 -4.68 12.72 1.53
C GLU A 168 -6.08 13.35 1.35
N LEU A 169 -6.61 13.94 2.41
CA LEU A 169 -7.18 15.27 2.32
C LEU A 169 -6.01 16.28 2.31
N THR A 170 -4.94 15.99 1.60
CA THR A 170 -3.98 16.96 1.10
C THR A 170 -4.70 17.78 0.02
N CYS A 171 -4.20 18.95 -0.31
CA CYS A 171 -4.79 19.82 -1.34
C CYS A 171 -5.20 19.06 -2.62
N TYR A 172 -4.47 18.01 -2.98
CA TYR A 172 -4.76 17.11 -4.11
C TYR A 172 -6.02 16.24 -3.89
N GLY A 173 -6.28 15.78 -2.68
CA GLY A 173 -7.50 15.04 -2.32
C GLY A 173 -8.73 15.93 -2.29
N ILE A 174 -8.59 17.20 -1.90
CA ILE A 174 -9.67 18.20 -1.92
C ILE A 174 -9.97 18.61 -3.36
N GLU A 175 -8.94 18.90 -4.19
CA GLU A 175 -9.11 19.20 -5.62
C GLU A 175 -9.88 18.07 -6.33
N ARG A 176 -9.59 16.83 -5.96
CA ARG A 176 -10.23 15.65 -6.54
C ARG A 176 -11.65 15.46 -6.03
N LEU A 177 -11.90 15.65 -4.72
CA LEU A 177 -13.24 15.57 -4.12
C LEU A 177 -14.16 16.64 -4.73
N VAL A 178 -13.66 17.86 -4.92
CA VAL A 178 -14.37 18.95 -5.57
C VAL A 178 -14.68 18.61 -7.03
N GLY A 179 -13.73 18.00 -7.75
CA GLY A 179 -13.96 17.52 -9.12
C GLY A 179 -15.05 16.46 -9.20
N GLU A 180 -15.02 15.48 -8.29
CA GLU A 180 -16.02 14.40 -8.21
C GLU A 180 -17.41 14.94 -7.87
N ILE A 181 -17.51 15.88 -6.94
CA ILE A 181 -18.78 16.53 -6.59
C ILE A 181 -19.29 17.35 -7.80
N ALA A 182 -18.42 18.07 -8.51
CA ALA A 182 -18.77 18.81 -9.71
C ALA A 182 -19.28 17.90 -10.83
N ASP A 183 -18.65 16.73 -11.02
CA ASP A 183 -19.08 15.73 -12.00
C ASP A 183 -20.44 15.11 -11.62
N MET A 184 -20.66 14.81 -10.32
CA MET A 184 -21.95 14.30 -9.83
C MET A 184 -23.10 15.28 -10.02
N LEU A 185 -22.82 16.55 -9.91
CA LEU A 185 -23.82 17.63 -10.10
C LEU A 185 -24.10 17.95 -11.58
N ASN A 186 -23.66 17.09 -12.54
CA ASN A 186 -23.89 17.23 -13.99
C ASN A 186 -23.44 18.58 -14.57
N GLY A 187 -22.33 19.12 -14.10
CA GLY A 187 -21.82 20.39 -14.57
C GLY A 187 -22.71 21.59 -14.20
N SER A 188 -23.67 21.40 -13.31
CA SER A 188 -24.52 22.48 -12.82
C SER A 188 -23.74 23.33 -11.85
N TYR A 189 -23.01 24.23 -12.40
CA TYR A 189 -22.59 25.54 -11.94
C TYR A 189 -22.25 25.68 -10.45
N MET A 190 -20.96 25.56 -10.12
CA MET A 190 -20.34 26.16 -8.93
C MET A 190 -19.47 27.37 -9.39
N PRO A 191 -20.05 28.59 -9.52
CA PRO A 191 -19.33 29.72 -10.09
C PRO A 191 -18.25 30.34 -9.22
N GLU A 192 -18.10 29.94 -7.95
CA GLU A 192 -17.30 30.69 -6.99
C GLU A 192 -16.33 29.86 -6.14
N LEU A 193 -16.17 28.56 -6.36
CA LEU A 193 -15.00 27.85 -5.83
C LEU A 193 -13.80 28.20 -6.72
N LYS A 194 -13.22 29.38 -6.47
CA LYS A 194 -12.06 29.88 -7.20
C LYS A 194 -10.90 28.92 -7.02
N ILE A 195 -10.64 28.10 -8.03
CA ILE A 195 -9.41 27.28 -8.21
C ILE A 195 -8.15 28.14 -7.96
N ILE A 196 -8.25 29.44 -7.99
CA ILE A 196 -7.20 30.44 -7.72
C ILE A 196 -6.72 30.40 -6.24
N GLU A 197 -7.61 30.14 -5.26
CA GLU A 197 -7.21 30.08 -3.85
C GLU A 197 -6.40 28.81 -3.53
N ILE A 198 -6.66 27.71 -4.23
CA ILE A 198 -5.91 26.45 -4.06
C ILE A 198 -4.48 26.57 -4.59
N GLY A 199 -4.27 27.35 -5.65
CA GLY A 199 -2.95 27.65 -6.22
C GLY A 199 -2.06 28.51 -5.30
N GLU A 200 -2.64 29.35 -4.48
CA GLU A 200 -1.90 30.17 -3.51
C GLU A 200 -1.52 29.41 -2.23
N ILE A 201 -2.34 28.44 -1.80
CA ILE A 201 -2.07 27.57 -0.67
C ILE A 201 -0.78 26.73 -0.91
N ARG A 202 -0.46 26.38 -2.14
CA ARG A 202 0.77 25.65 -2.52
C ARG A 202 2.07 26.40 -2.20
N LYS A 203 2.03 27.69 -1.97
CA LYS A 203 3.21 28.54 -1.75
C LYS A 203 3.47 28.88 -0.28
N ARG A 204 2.60 28.48 0.64
CA ARG A 204 2.68 28.86 2.05
C ARG A 204 3.17 27.71 2.97
N ASP A 205 3.51 28.06 4.20
CA ASP A 205 4.10 27.19 5.21
C ASP A 205 3.16 26.02 5.60
N LYS A 206 3.73 24.80 5.74
CA LYS A 206 3.00 23.54 5.93
C LYS A 206 2.09 23.47 7.17
N SER A 207 2.33 24.30 8.20
CA SER A 207 1.52 24.33 9.42
C SER A 207 0.20 25.10 9.23
N LEU A 208 0.23 26.21 8.48
CA LEU A 208 -0.96 26.98 8.13
C LEU A 208 -1.88 26.20 7.17
N ILE A 209 -1.29 25.44 6.26
CA ILE A 209 -2.02 24.65 5.24
C ILE A 209 -3.01 23.67 5.88
N LYS A 210 -2.66 23.08 7.03
CA LYS A 210 -3.52 22.07 7.68
C LYS A 210 -4.82 22.68 8.22
N GLU A 211 -4.75 23.83 8.83
CA GLU A 211 -5.91 24.51 9.41
C GLU A 211 -6.82 25.11 8.34
N GLU A 212 -6.23 25.73 7.34
CA GLU A 212 -6.95 26.29 6.16
C GLU A 212 -7.63 25.18 5.36
N CYS A 213 -6.98 24.04 5.14
CA CYS A 213 -7.59 22.88 4.47
C CYS A 213 -8.74 22.27 5.28
N GLN A 214 -8.65 22.22 6.62
CA GLN A 214 -9.73 21.76 7.48
C GLN A 214 -10.92 22.71 7.43
N ASN A 215 -10.68 24.02 7.44
CA ASN A 215 -11.71 25.04 7.36
C ASN A 215 -12.40 25.03 6.00
N LEU A 216 -11.64 24.86 4.91
CA LEU A 216 -12.18 24.75 3.54
C LEU A 216 -13.02 23.48 3.39
N ALA A 217 -12.54 22.32 3.86
CA ALA A 217 -13.31 21.07 3.83
C ALA A 217 -14.63 21.18 4.60
N SER A 218 -14.60 21.82 5.80
CA SER A 218 -15.82 22.05 6.61
C SER A 218 -16.81 22.95 5.91
N LYS A 219 -16.32 23.97 5.20
CA LYS A 219 -17.15 24.91 4.43
C LYS A 219 -17.81 24.23 3.23
N ILE A 220 -17.05 23.39 2.51
CA ILE A 220 -17.57 22.61 1.37
C ILE A 220 -18.64 21.62 1.85
N ILE A 221 -18.39 20.90 2.95
CA ILE A 221 -19.35 19.95 3.53
C ILE A 221 -20.64 20.68 3.94
N SER A 222 -20.53 21.86 4.55
CA SER A 222 -21.71 22.67 4.94
C SER A 222 -22.51 23.09 3.70
N GLN A 223 -21.86 23.59 2.66
CA GLN A 223 -22.51 24.01 1.42
C GLN A 223 -23.18 22.85 0.68
N VAL A 224 -22.52 21.68 0.61
CA VAL A 224 -23.11 20.48 0.01
C VAL A 224 -24.34 20.03 0.79
N ASN A 225 -24.31 20.05 2.12
CA ASN A 225 -25.46 19.70 2.95
C ASN A 225 -26.62 20.70 2.81
N GLU A 226 -26.33 22.01 2.66
CA GLU A 226 -27.34 23.01 2.35
C GLU A 226 -27.99 22.74 0.98
N MET A 227 -27.19 22.45 -0.05
CA MET A 227 -27.71 22.14 -1.40
C MET A 227 -28.55 20.86 -1.42
N ILE A 228 -28.15 19.81 -0.69
CA ILE A 228 -28.94 18.58 -0.56
C ILE A 228 -30.29 18.86 0.10
N ASN A 229 -30.31 19.71 1.13
CA ASN A 229 -31.55 20.09 1.81
C ASN A 229 -32.47 21.00 0.95
N GLU A 230 -31.90 21.86 0.11
CA GLU A 230 -32.66 22.73 -0.78
C GLU A 230 -33.24 22.02 -2.03
N THR A 231 -32.59 20.93 -2.47
CA THR A 231 -32.98 20.22 -3.69
C THR A 231 -34.02 19.11 -3.49
N ASP A 232 -34.49 18.89 -2.26
CA ASP A 232 -35.54 17.86 -1.93
C ASP A 232 -35.22 16.44 -2.50
N LEU A 233 -33.94 16.15 -2.75
CA LEU A 233 -33.47 14.86 -3.23
C LEU A 233 -33.51 13.86 -2.07
N ARG A 234 -34.69 13.27 -1.85
CA ARG A 234 -34.81 12.05 -1.05
C ARG A 234 -34.29 10.88 -1.88
N TRP A 235 -33.23 10.29 -1.39
CA TRP A 235 -32.74 8.98 -1.86
C TRP A 235 -33.49 7.85 -1.15
#